data_1d71c493e4a7499b458c72492800737c
#
_entry.id   1d71c493e4a7499b458c72492800737c
#
_cell.length_a   1.000
_cell.length_b   1.000
_cell.length_c   1.000
_cell.angle_alpha   90.00
_cell.angle_beta   90.00
_cell.angle_gamma   90.00
#
_symmetry.space_group_name_H-M   'P 1'
#
loop_
_entity.id
_entity.type
_entity.pdbx_description
1 polymer ?
#
loop_
_entity_poly.entity_id
_entity_poly.type
_entity_poly.pdbx_seq_one_letter_code
_entity_poly.pdbx_strand_id
1 'polypeptide(L)'
;MTRILSIDPSSNKAKDSNTGIVIIENGKLINYWIASYGVKGFKDWFDNNHSNLNYDVSIYEHFEARDNSKSKDNSVLETIAEIQRLIPNAEPFRNGGYQTDVPNELLKALGLWKFGKSHHQDVRAAARLALFYAMRNDIEDFVNGVGELLDESI
;
A
#
# COMPACT_ATOMS: atom_id res chain seq x y z
N MET A 1 -12.68 9.45 11.75
CA MET A 1 -11.47 9.52 10.91
C MET A 1 -11.07 8.11 10.47
N THR A 2 -10.72 7.96 9.22
CA THR A 2 -10.41 6.62 8.68
C THR A 2 -8.93 6.49 8.37
N ARG A 3 -8.29 5.49 8.97
CA ARG A 3 -6.91 5.11 8.69
C ARG A 3 -6.90 3.85 7.85
N ILE A 4 -6.17 3.88 6.75
CA ILE A 4 -6.00 2.74 5.85
C ILE A 4 -4.56 2.27 5.93
N LEU A 5 -4.37 0.99 6.28
CA LEU A 5 -3.10 0.30 6.13
C LEU A 5 -3.08 -0.32 4.74
N SER A 6 -2.17 0.10 3.90
CA SER A 6 -2.07 -0.38 2.53
C SER A 6 -0.71 -1.01 2.25
N ILE A 7 -0.72 -2.14 1.57
CA ILE A 7 0.47 -2.96 1.34
C ILE A 7 0.61 -3.26 -0.15
N ASP A 8 1.79 -2.95 -0.68
CA ASP A 8 2.19 -3.35 -2.03
C ASP A 8 3.13 -4.56 -1.91
N PRO A 9 2.61 -5.80 -2.05
CA PRO A 9 3.40 -7.00 -1.82
C PRO A 9 4.48 -7.17 -2.87
N SER A 10 5.62 -7.72 -2.45
CA SER A 10 6.75 -7.98 -3.34
C SER A 10 7.01 -9.48 -3.52
N SER A 11 7.89 -9.77 -4.47
CA SER A 11 8.39 -11.10 -4.74
C SER A 11 9.03 -11.74 -3.49
N ASN A 12 8.92 -13.06 -3.37
CA ASN A 12 9.56 -13.83 -2.32
C ASN A 12 10.83 -14.54 -2.81
N LYS A 13 11.26 -14.30 -4.06
CA LYS A 13 12.46 -14.92 -4.63
C LYS A 13 13.71 -14.08 -4.42
N ALA A 14 13.59 -12.78 -4.53
CA ALA A 14 14.73 -11.87 -4.46
C ALA A 14 14.84 -11.23 -3.08
N LYS A 15 16.05 -11.26 -2.51
CA LYS A 15 16.32 -10.67 -1.20
C LYS A 15 16.18 -9.15 -1.20
N ASP A 16 16.31 -8.52 -2.36
CA ASP A 16 16.20 -7.08 -2.53
C ASP A 16 14.83 -6.63 -3.02
N SER A 17 13.87 -7.54 -3.14
CA SER A 17 12.49 -7.14 -3.43
C SER A 17 11.90 -6.41 -2.23
N ASN A 18 11.08 -5.40 -2.49
CA ASN A 18 10.59 -4.51 -1.45
C ASN A 18 9.08 -4.44 -1.40
N THR A 19 8.52 -4.75 -0.24
CA THR A 19 7.10 -4.55 0.04
C THR A 19 6.93 -3.16 0.62
N GLY A 20 6.13 -2.33 -0.04
CA GLY A 20 5.79 -1.00 0.44
C GLY A 20 4.60 -1.06 1.38
N ILE A 21 4.67 -0.34 2.49
CA ILE A 21 3.63 -0.35 3.52
C ILE A 21 3.39 1.09 3.96
N VAL A 22 2.12 1.51 3.97
CA VAL A 22 1.76 2.85 4.44
C VAL A 22 0.56 2.79 5.37
N ILE A 23 0.46 3.76 6.26
CA ILE A 23 -0.79 4.10 6.96
C ILE A 23 -1.11 5.54 6.60
N ILE A 24 -2.30 5.73 6.03
CA ILE A 24 -2.78 7.05 5.60
C ILE A 24 -4.11 7.31 6.30
N GLU A 25 -4.21 8.47 6.96
CA GLU A 25 -5.43 8.91 7.63
C GLU A 25 -6.02 10.10 6.90
N ASN A 26 -7.19 9.92 6.31
CA ASN A 26 -7.91 10.98 5.60
C ASN A 26 -7.02 11.72 4.58
N GLY A 27 -6.21 10.95 3.84
CA GLY A 27 -5.31 11.49 2.83
C GLY A 27 -3.93 11.89 3.35
N LYS A 28 -3.72 11.92 4.67
CA LYS A 28 -2.44 12.32 5.28
C LYS A 28 -1.60 11.11 5.64
N LEU A 29 -0.34 11.12 5.23
CA LEU A 29 0.61 10.07 5.58
C LEU A 29 0.89 10.08 7.08
N ILE A 30 0.59 8.97 7.75
CA ILE A 30 0.89 8.79 9.17
C ILE A 30 2.26 8.13 9.32
N ASN A 31 2.50 7.05 8.56
CA ASN A 31 3.79 6.37 8.59
C ASN A 31 3.95 5.52 7.33
N TYR A 32 5.19 5.14 7.04
CA TYR A 32 5.49 4.22 5.94
C TYR A 32 6.69 3.35 6.30
N TRP A 33 6.75 2.18 5.65
CA TRP A 33 7.86 1.23 5.83
C TRP A 33 8.16 0.53 4.51
N ILE A 34 9.36 0.02 4.42
CA ILE A 34 9.80 -0.85 3.34
C ILE A 34 10.30 -2.14 3.96
N ALA A 35 9.66 -3.26 3.62
CA ALA A 35 10.06 -4.58 4.10
C ALA A 35 10.69 -5.35 2.94
N SER A 36 11.96 -5.69 3.08
CA SER A 36 12.71 -6.38 2.02
C SER A 36 12.62 -7.89 2.18
N TYR A 37 12.57 -8.59 1.06
CA TYR A 37 12.57 -10.05 0.96
C TYR A 37 11.24 -10.71 1.37
N GLY A 38 10.18 -10.37 0.66
CA GLY A 38 8.92 -11.13 0.63
C GLY A 38 8.36 -11.55 1.98
N VAL A 39 8.20 -12.86 2.16
CA VAL A 39 7.61 -13.47 3.36
C VAL A 39 8.42 -13.10 4.61
N LYS A 40 9.73 -13.32 4.56
CA LYS A 40 10.60 -13.07 5.71
C LYS A 40 10.59 -11.60 6.13
N GLY A 41 10.72 -10.71 5.16
CA GLY A 41 10.74 -9.27 5.42
C GLY A 41 9.43 -8.79 5.99
N PHE A 42 8.32 -9.25 5.44
CA PHE A 42 7.01 -8.86 5.93
C PHE A 42 6.77 -9.36 7.35
N LYS A 43 7.13 -10.62 7.61
CA LYS A 43 7.00 -11.21 8.95
C LYS A 43 7.83 -10.44 9.97
N ASP A 44 9.09 -10.13 9.65
CA ASP A 44 9.96 -9.36 10.54
C ASP A 44 9.39 -7.97 10.82
N TRP A 45 8.90 -7.31 9.77
CA TRP A 45 8.24 -6.01 9.92
C TRP A 45 7.03 -6.11 10.85
N PHE A 46 6.19 -7.10 10.64
CA PHE A 46 4.98 -7.29 11.43
C PHE A 46 5.33 -7.57 12.91
N ASP A 47 6.28 -8.46 13.16
CA ASP A 47 6.70 -8.80 14.52
C ASP A 47 7.22 -7.57 15.27
N ASN A 48 7.90 -6.67 14.57
CA ASN A 48 8.48 -5.46 15.16
C ASN A 48 7.49 -4.30 15.32
N ASN A 49 6.38 -4.31 14.61
CA ASN A 49 5.50 -3.14 14.53
C ASN A 49 4.05 -3.38 14.92
N HIS A 50 3.55 -4.62 14.90
CA HIS A 50 2.11 -4.89 15.00
C HIS A 50 1.46 -4.32 16.26
N SER A 51 2.17 -4.28 17.38
CA SER A 51 1.62 -3.77 18.63
C SER A 51 1.37 -2.26 18.61
N ASN A 52 2.01 -1.55 17.69
CA ASN A 52 1.90 -0.09 17.56
C ASN A 52 1.07 0.33 16.34
N LEU A 53 0.54 -0.63 15.58
CA LEU A 53 -0.29 -0.31 14.43
C LEU A 53 -1.69 0.07 14.85
N ASN A 54 -2.19 1.16 14.28
CA ASN A 54 -3.54 1.63 14.50
C ASN A 54 -4.15 1.98 13.15
N TYR A 55 -5.15 1.20 12.72
CA TYR A 55 -5.83 1.39 11.45
C TYR A 55 -7.25 0.83 11.52
N ASP A 56 -8.12 1.34 10.65
CA ASP A 56 -9.51 0.92 10.56
C ASP A 56 -9.71 -0.11 9.45
N VAL A 57 -8.95 0.03 8.36
CA VAL A 57 -9.04 -0.83 7.19
C VAL A 57 -7.64 -1.27 6.79
N SER A 58 -7.49 -2.51 6.38
CA SER A 58 -6.24 -3.03 5.83
C SER A 58 -6.49 -3.61 4.43
N ILE A 59 -5.65 -3.24 3.49
CA ILE A 59 -5.74 -3.68 2.10
C ILE A 59 -4.37 -4.05 1.57
N TYR A 60 -4.34 -4.89 0.55
CA TYR A 60 -3.13 -5.18 -0.21
C TYR A 60 -3.47 -5.26 -1.70
N GLU A 61 -2.50 -5.01 -2.54
CA GLU A 61 -2.70 -5.09 -3.98
C GLU A 61 -2.96 -6.54 -4.40
N HIS A 62 -4.06 -6.74 -5.13
CA HIS A 62 -4.41 -8.04 -5.67
C HIS A 62 -3.41 -8.44 -6.76
N PHE A 63 -2.99 -9.70 -6.73
CA PHE A 63 -2.08 -10.26 -7.70
C PHE A 63 -2.71 -11.51 -8.32
N GLU A 64 -2.71 -11.58 -9.63
CA GLU A 64 -3.19 -12.77 -10.35
C GLU A 64 -2.00 -13.61 -10.81
N ALA A 65 -2.06 -14.91 -10.55
CA ALA A 65 -1.04 -15.82 -11.01
C ALA A 65 -0.95 -15.77 -12.54
N ARG A 66 0.27 -15.73 -13.02
CA ARG A 66 0.55 -15.69 -14.46
C ARG A 66 0.94 -17.09 -14.93
N ASP A 67 0.33 -17.55 -16.01
CA ASP A 67 0.66 -18.85 -16.62
C ASP A 67 1.50 -18.72 -17.88
N ASN A 68 1.89 -17.52 -18.21
CA ASN A 68 2.71 -17.22 -19.36
C ASN A 68 4.13 -17.77 -19.13
N SER A 69 4.73 -18.36 -20.16
CA SER A 69 6.02 -19.05 -20.06
C SER A 69 7.22 -18.13 -19.87
N LYS A 70 7.06 -16.82 -20.03
CA LYS A 70 8.14 -15.84 -19.88
C LYS A 70 8.04 -15.16 -18.54
N SER A 71 9.14 -15.13 -17.81
CA SER A 71 9.31 -14.37 -16.57
C SER A 71 8.13 -14.48 -15.59
N LYS A 72 7.99 -15.64 -15.03
CA LYS A 72 6.96 -15.82 -14.04
C LYS A 72 7.50 -15.77 -12.66
N ASP A 73 7.23 -14.69 -11.98
CA ASP A 73 7.44 -14.67 -10.56
C ASP A 73 6.09 -14.63 -9.87
N ASN A 74 5.52 -15.81 -9.61
CA ASN A 74 4.30 -15.93 -8.85
C ASN A 74 4.55 -16.01 -7.34
N SER A 75 5.80 -15.82 -6.90
CA SER A 75 6.13 -15.88 -5.47
C SER A 75 5.53 -14.72 -4.68
N VAL A 76 5.03 -13.68 -5.33
CA VAL A 76 4.23 -12.64 -4.68
C VAL A 76 3.03 -13.25 -3.94
N LEU A 77 2.48 -14.35 -4.47
CA LEU A 77 1.37 -15.05 -3.80
C LEU A 77 1.79 -15.63 -2.46
N GLU A 78 3.06 -16.01 -2.30
CA GLU A 78 3.58 -16.46 -0.99
C GLU A 78 3.62 -15.31 0.00
N THR A 79 4.05 -14.13 -0.44
CA THR A 79 4.04 -12.92 0.39
C THR A 79 2.61 -12.54 0.77
N ILE A 80 1.67 -12.61 -0.17
CA ILE A 80 0.25 -12.35 0.08
C ILE A 80 -0.30 -13.35 1.10
N ALA A 81 0.06 -14.63 1.00
CA ALA A 81 -0.38 -15.63 1.97
C ALA A 81 0.10 -15.29 3.38
N GLU A 82 1.32 -14.77 3.51
CA GLU A 82 1.83 -14.34 4.81
C GLU A 82 1.08 -13.10 5.32
N ILE A 83 0.76 -12.16 4.43
CA ILE A 83 -0.06 -11.00 4.81
C ILE A 83 -1.42 -11.46 5.35
N GLN A 84 -2.08 -12.39 4.66
CA GLN A 84 -3.37 -12.90 5.08
C GLN A 84 -3.29 -13.66 6.40
N ARG A 85 -2.18 -14.38 6.63
CA ARG A 85 -1.96 -15.10 7.89
C ARG A 85 -1.80 -14.15 9.07
N LEU A 86 -1.04 -13.09 8.89
CA LEU A 86 -0.72 -12.13 9.96
C LEU A 86 -1.81 -11.08 10.15
N ILE A 87 -2.47 -10.69 9.06
CA ILE A 87 -3.55 -9.68 9.07
C ILE A 87 -4.78 -10.30 8.39
N PRO A 88 -5.54 -11.15 9.11
CA PRO A 88 -6.65 -11.90 8.48
C PRO A 88 -7.74 -11.03 7.86
N ASN A 89 -7.90 -9.79 8.31
CA ASN A 89 -8.91 -8.88 7.81
C ASN A 89 -8.44 -8.06 6.61
N ALA A 90 -7.19 -8.23 6.17
CA ALA A 90 -6.69 -7.50 5.00
C ALA A 90 -7.44 -7.94 3.74
N GLU A 91 -7.92 -6.97 2.98
CA GLU A 91 -8.71 -7.20 1.78
C GLU A 91 -7.86 -7.00 0.52
N PRO A 92 -7.99 -7.89 -0.48
CA PRO A 92 -7.35 -7.65 -1.77
C PRO A 92 -8.08 -6.53 -2.51
N PHE A 93 -7.33 -5.68 -3.19
CA PHE A 93 -7.91 -4.62 -4.00
C PHE A 93 -7.14 -4.46 -5.30
N ARG A 94 -7.88 -4.38 -6.41
CA ARG A 94 -7.29 -4.24 -7.74
C ARG A 94 -7.02 -2.78 -8.04
N ASN A 95 -5.86 -2.52 -8.65
CA ASN A 95 -5.48 -1.17 -9.04
C ASN A 95 -5.86 -0.79 -10.48
N GLY A 96 -6.73 -1.55 -11.12
CA GLY A 96 -7.17 -1.26 -12.49
C GLY A 96 -7.86 0.10 -12.58
N GLY A 97 -7.40 0.97 -13.47
CA GLY A 97 -7.97 2.30 -13.63
C GLY A 97 -7.46 3.36 -12.66
N TYR A 98 -6.52 3.02 -11.81
CA TYR A 98 -6.02 3.95 -10.79
C TYR A 98 -5.42 5.23 -11.38
N GLN A 99 -4.87 5.16 -12.58
CA GLN A 99 -4.22 6.32 -13.21
C GLN A 99 -5.20 7.48 -13.46
N THR A 100 -6.45 7.16 -13.70
CA THR A 100 -7.49 8.17 -13.89
C THR A 100 -7.89 8.82 -12.55
N ASP A 101 -8.10 7.99 -11.53
CA ASP A 101 -8.59 8.45 -10.23
C ASP A 101 -7.49 9.00 -9.35
N VAL A 102 -6.28 8.42 -9.43
CA VAL A 102 -5.14 8.82 -8.59
C VAL A 102 -3.90 9.05 -9.47
N PRO A 103 -3.87 10.16 -10.22
CA PRO A 103 -2.70 10.49 -11.04
C PRO A 103 -1.50 10.89 -10.19
N ASN A 104 -0.33 10.90 -10.81
CA ASN A 104 0.91 11.27 -10.13
C ASN A 104 0.85 12.65 -9.46
N GLU A 105 0.17 13.59 -10.11
CA GLU A 105 0.02 14.96 -9.60
C GLU A 105 -0.69 14.98 -8.26
N LEU A 106 -1.68 14.11 -8.07
CA LEU A 106 -2.37 14.00 -6.79
C LEU A 106 -1.43 13.52 -5.69
N LEU A 107 -0.64 12.49 -5.97
CA LEU A 107 0.35 12.00 -5.01
C LEU A 107 1.36 13.09 -4.63
N LYS A 108 1.82 13.84 -5.63
CA LYS A 108 2.76 14.96 -5.38
C LYS A 108 2.12 16.03 -4.51
N ALA A 109 0.89 16.40 -4.80
CA ALA A 109 0.18 17.43 -4.05
C ALA A 109 -0.06 17.03 -2.59
N LEU A 110 -0.23 15.74 -2.32
CA LEU A 110 -0.48 15.23 -0.96
C LEU A 110 0.80 14.86 -0.21
N GLY A 111 1.98 15.05 -0.82
CA GLY A 111 3.23 14.66 -0.18
C GLY A 111 3.47 13.16 -0.16
N LEU A 112 2.86 12.42 -1.10
CA LEU A 112 2.96 10.97 -1.21
C LEU A 112 3.81 10.54 -2.40
N TRP A 113 4.74 11.37 -2.81
CA TRP A 113 5.59 11.13 -3.99
C TRP A 113 7.03 10.80 -3.63
N LYS A 114 7.63 11.54 -2.71
CA LYS A 114 8.99 11.31 -2.25
C LYS A 114 9.00 10.93 -0.79
N PHE A 115 9.79 9.92 -0.47
CA PHE A 115 9.94 9.43 0.89
C PHE A 115 11.42 9.50 1.26
N GLY A 116 11.74 9.58 2.52
CA GLY A 116 13.06 9.96 3.01
C GLY A 116 14.24 9.08 2.57
N LYS A 117 13.99 7.88 2.03
CA LYS A 117 15.02 6.97 1.56
C LYS A 117 14.70 6.49 0.16
N SER A 118 15.53 5.60 -0.39
CA SER A 118 15.29 4.98 -1.69
C SER A 118 14.00 4.13 -1.69
N HIS A 119 13.67 3.55 -2.82
CA HIS A 119 12.48 2.68 -3.00
C HIS A 119 11.15 3.44 -2.93
N HIS A 120 11.13 4.65 -3.45
CA HIS A 120 9.91 5.47 -3.50
C HIS A 120 8.76 4.79 -4.21
N GLN A 121 9.05 3.99 -5.24
CA GLN A 121 8.02 3.34 -6.06
C GLN A 121 7.13 2.41 -5.24
N ASP A 122 7.71 1.64 -4.33
CA ASP A 122 6.96 0.67 -3.55
C ASP A 122 6.01 1.35 -2.57
N VAL A 123 6.49 2.42 -1.94
CA VAL A 123 5.67 3.21 -1.01
C VAL A 123 4.60 3.99 -1.78
N ARG A 124 4.95 4.54 -2.95
CA ARG A 124 3.97 5.23 -3.80
C ARG A 124 2.85 4.30 -4.22
N ALA A 125 3.18 3.07 -4.61
CA ALA A 125 2.19 2.09 -5.03
C ALA A 125 1.22 1.79 -3.89
N ALA A 126 1.72 1.59 -2.68
CA ALA A 126 0.89 1.37 -1.51
C ALA A 126 0.01 2.60 -1.20
N ALA A 127 0.58 3.80 -1.29
CA ALA A 127 -0.17 5.05 -1.06
C ALA A 127 -1.27 5.24 -2.09
N ARG A 128 -0.94 5.00 -3.37
CA ARG A 128 -1.92 5.12 -4.47
C ARG A 128 -3.08 4.15 -4.26
N LEU A 129 -2.78 2.93 -3.85
CA LEU A 129 -3.80 1.92 -3.59
C LEU A 129 -4.76 2.37 -2.49
N ALA A 130 -4.24 2.96 -1.41
CA ALA A 130 -5.05 3.48 -0.32
C ALA A 130 -6.02 4.57 -0.79
N LEU A 131 -5.52 5.53 -1.57
CA LEU A 131 -6.35 6.61 -2.12
C LEU A 131 -7.42 6.06 -3.07
N PHE A 132 -7.01 5.15 -3.94
CA PHE A 132 -7.91 4.55 -4.90
C PHE A 132 -9.02 3.75 -4.20
N TYR A 133 -8.65 2.96 -3.20
CA TYR A 133 -9.60 2.21 -2.39
C TYR A 133 -10.63 3.14 -1.74
N ALA A 134 -10.17 4.23 -1.12
CA ALA A 134 -11.05 5.17 -0.45
C ALA A 134 -12.04 5.81 -1.41
N MET A 135 -11.58 6.18 -2.61
CA MET A 135 -12.43 6.77 -3.63
C MET A 135 -13.46 5.79 -4.18
N ARG A 136 -13.04 4.55 -4.47
CA ARG A 136 -13.93 3.54 -5.03
C ARG A 136 -14.95 3.03 -4.03
N ASN A 137 -14.65 3.09 -2.75
CA ASN A 137 -15.56 2.64 -1.69
C ASN A 137 -16.27 3.80 -0.98
N ASP A 138 -16.15 5.01 -1.52
CA ASP A 138 -16.83 6.21 -1.01
C ASP A 138 -16.63 6.40 0.49
N ILE A 139 -15.37 6.26 0.96
CA ILE A 139 -15.03 6.53 2.35
C ILE A 139 -15.02 8.04 2.55
N GLU A 140 -16.16 8.58 2.96
CA GLU A 140 -16.46 10.00 2.91
C GLU A 140 -15.48 10.86 3.68
N ASP A 141 -15.19 10.51 4.93
CA ASP A 141 -14.25 11.29 5.74
C ASP A 141 -12.84 11.31 5.16
N PHE A 142 -12.42 10.18 4.58
CA PHE A 142 -11.10 10.09 3.95
C PHE A 142 -11.05 10.98 2.69
N VAL A 143 -12.04 10.89 1.83
CA VAL A 143 -12.11 11.68 0.59
C VAL A 143 -12.21 13.17 0.92
N ASN A 144 -13.01 13.54 1.90
CA ASN A 144 -13.12 14.93 2.35
C ASN A 144 -11.78 15.43 2.89
N GLY A 145 -11.06 14.60 3.63
CA GLY A 145 -9.73 14.93 4.13
C GLY A 145 -8.74 15.20 3.01
N VAL A 146 -8.78 14.42 1.93
CA VAL A 146 -7.97 14.67 0.74
C VAL A 146 -8.27 16.05 0.16
N GLY A 147 -9.56 16.38 0.02
CA GLY A 147 -9.98 17.69 -0.48
C GLY A 147 -9.47 18.84 0.39
N GLU A 148 -9.54 18.69 1.71
CA GLU A 148 -9.04 19.70 2.64
C GLU A 148 -7.53 19.91 2.50
N LEU A 149 -6.77 18.83 2.37
CA LEU A 149 -5.31 18.91 2.19
C LEU A 149 -4.95 19.61 0.87
N LEU A 150 -5.70 19.35 -0.19
CA LEU A 150 -5.48 20.02 -1.47
C LEU A 150 -5.77 21.51 -1.39
N ASP A 151 -6.80 21.91 -0.65
CA ASP A 151 -7.14 23.32 -0.45
C ASP A 151 -6.04 24.04 0.34
N GLU A 152 -5.46 23.40 1.34
CA GLU A 152 -4.37 23.97 2.13
C GLU A 152 -3.10 24.17 1.31
N SER A 153 -2.91 23.39 0.25
CA SER A 153 -1.70 23.47 -0.57
C SER A 153 -1.71 24.62 -1.59
N ILE A 154 -2.81 25.35 -1.72
CA ILE A 154 -2.95 26.46 -2.69
C ILE A 154 -2.28 27.74 -2.18
#